data_e528d5682fe6758f077b50d295353f7d
#
_entry.id   e528d5682fe6758f077b50d295353f7d
#
_cell.length_a   1.000
_cell.length_b   1.000
_cell.length_c   1.000
_cell.angle_alpha   90.00
_cell.angle_beta   90.00
_cell.angle_gamma   90.00
#
_symmetry.space_group_name_H-M   'P 1'
#
loop_
_entity.id
_entity.type
_entity.pdbx_description
1 polymer ?
#
loop_
_entity_poly.entity_id
_entity_poly.type
_entity_poly.pdbx_seq_one_letter_code
_entity_poly.pdbx_strand_id
1 'polypeptide(L)'
;MLNKLGLDKTEPVKVRDVSVSPRDVVAACLPDPLALGPHMTGKTCAGLWVTGTGKDGKPRDVYLYHVADNAWTMQEYKAQAVVWQTAMNPVVALELLATG
;
A
#
# COMPACT_ATOMS: atom_id res chain seq x y z
N MET A 1 -9.92 4.10 14.65
CA MET A 1 -10.41 5.37 15.22
C MET A 1 -11.58 5.92 14.42
N LEU A 2 -11.50 6.09 13.10
CA LEU A 2 -12.60 6.59 12.25
C LEU A 2 -13.92 5.80 12.42
N ASN A 3 -13.86 4.47 12.44
CA ASN A 3 -15.02 3.60 12.62
C ASN A 3 -15.75 3.85 13.95
N LYS A 4 -15.00 4.00 15.06
CA LYS A 4 -15.60 4.28 16.38
C LYS A 4 -16.33 5.62 16.44
N LEU A 5 -15.97 6.57 15.57
CA LEU A 5 -16.61 7.88 15.44
C LEU A 5 -17.70 7.90 14.37
N GLY A 6 -17.90 6.77 13.66
CA GLY A 6 -18.85 6.68 12.55
C GLY A 6 -18.47 7.50 11.33
N LEU A 7 -17.19 7.90 11.20
CA LEU A 7 -16.71 8.72 10.09
C LEU A 7 -16.45 7.90 8.81
N ASP A 8 -16.53 6.58 8.90
CA ASP A 8 -16.46 5.64 7.77
C ASP A 8 -17.83 5.31 7.17
N LYS A 9 -18.92 5.79 7.77
CA LYS A 9 -20.28 5.56 7.28
C LYS A 9 -20.54 6.29 5.99
N THR A 10 -21.27 5.59 5.10
CA THR A 10 -21.74 6.13 3.81
C THR A 10 -23.15 6.69 3.88
N GLU A 11 -23.94 6.25 4.90
CA GLU A 11 -25.30 6.76 5.08
C GLU A 11 -25.25 8.26 5.41
N PRO A 12 -26.03 9.08 4.66
CA PRO A 12 -26.06 10.50 4.89
C PRO A 12 -26.58 10.86 6.29
N VAL A 13 -25.91 11.79 6.94
CA VAL A 13 -26.36 12.40 8.20
C VAL A 13 -26.71 13.85 7.97
N LYS A 14 -27.75 14.32 8.65
CA LYS A 14 -28.17 15.71 8.55
C LYS A 14 -27.27 16.57 9.45
N VAL A 15 -26.60 17.54 8.83
CA VAL A 15 -25.79 18.55 9.52
C VAL A 15 -26.39 19.91 9.20
N ARG A 16 -27.12 20.50 10.17
CA ARG A 16 -27.96 21.69 9.96
C ARG A 16 -28.96 21.45 8.82
N ASP A 17 -28.84 22.18 7.72
CA ASP A 17 -29.76 22.11 6.57
C ASP A 17 -29.20 21.26 5.42
N VAL A 18 -28.03 20.65 5.59
CA VAL A 18 -27.35 19.85 4.55
C VAL A 18 -27.28 18.39 4.98
N SER A 19 -27.49 17.49 4.03
CA SER A 19 -27.29 16.05 4.21
C SER A 19 -25.94 15.66 3.61
N VAL A 20 -25.05 15.09 4.40
CA VAL A 20 -23.69 14.74 3.99
C VAL A 20 -23.31 13.31 4.40
N SER A 21 -22.57 12.60 3.57
CA SER A 21 -21.96 11.35 3.93
C SER A 21 -20.70 11.63 4.78
N PRO A 22 -20.56 11.08 6.00
CA PRO A 22 -19.37 11.28 6.82
C PRO A 22 -18.08 10.86 6.11
N ARG A 23 -18.11 9.74 5.39
CA ARG A 23 -16.98 9.24 4.60
C ARG A 23 -16.53 10.23 3.53
N ASP A 24 -17.47 10.81 2.80
CA ASP A 24 -17.17 11.74 1.71
C ASP A 24 -16.55 13.04 2.23
N VAL A 25 -17.01 13.51 3.39
CA VAL A 25 -16.40 14.66 4.07
C VAL A 25 -14.96 14.35 4.47
N VAL A 26 -14.72 13.19 5.07
CA VAL A 26 -13.35 12.77 5.44
C VAL A 26 -12.48 12.67 4.19
N ALA A 27 -12.96 12.04 3.13
CA ALA A 27 -12.22 11.92 1.88
C ALA A 27 -11.88 13.27 1.25
N ALA A 28 -12.82 14.22 1.28
CA ALA A 28 -12.60 15.58 0.77
C ALA A 28 -11.60 16.41 1.62
N CYS A 29 -11.46 16.07 2.91
CA CYS A 29 -10.52 16.75 3.81
C CYS A 29 -9.10 16.14 3.77
N LEU A 30 -8.94 14.93 3.24
CA LEU A 30 -7.63 14.30 3.15
C LEU A 30 -6.80 14.92 2.03
N PRO A 31 -5.48 15.07 2.24
CA PRO A 31 -4.61 15.52 1.17
C PRO A 31 -4.56 14.51 0.03
N ASP A 32 -4.40 15.00 -1.20
CA ASP A 32 -4.21 14.13 -2.36
C ASP A 32 -2.95 13.28 -2.18
N PRO A 33 -3.05 11.95 -2.24
CA PRO A 33 -1.90 11.06 -2.12
C PRO A 33 -0.78 11.34 -3.13
N LEU A 34 -1.12 11.79 -4.35
CA LEU A 34 -0.16 12.18 -5.38
C LEU A 34 0.70 13.36 -4.93
N ALA A 35 0.09 14.36 -4.30
CA ALA A 35 0.79 15.54 -3.80
C ALA A 35 1.74 15.22 -2.63
N LEU A 36 1.49 14.13 -1.90
CA LEU A 36 2.33 13.74 -0.76
C LEU A 36 3.66 13.09 -1.17
N GLY A 37 3.73 12.46 -2.34
CA GLY A 37 4.90 11.69 -2.78
C GLY A 37 6.24 12.41 -2.60
N PRO A 38 6.40 13.66 -3.10
CA PRO A 38 7.64 14.42 -2.97
C PRO A 38 8.03 14.78 -1.52
N HIS A 39 7.05 14.83 -0.63
CA HIS A 39 7.24 15.20 0.77
C HIS A 39 7.44 14.00 1.70
N MET A 40 7.19 12.79 1.21
CA MET A 40 7.37 11.58 1.99
C MET A 40 8.85 11.21 2.08
N THR A 41 9.29 10.91 3.30
CA THR A 41 10.64 10.41 3.58
C THR A 41 10.56 9.04 4.23
N GLY A 42 11.60 8.24 4.02
CA GLY A 42 11.70 6.93 4.64
C GLY A 42 11.65 5.77 3.63
N LYS A 43 11.58 4.57 4.20
CA LYS A 43 11.63 3.31 3.44
C LYS A 43 10.43 2.45 3.78
N THR A 44 9.94 1.73 2.79
CA THR A 44 8.94 0.69 2.98
C THR A 44 9.59 -0.67 2.82
N CYS A 45 9.21 -1.62 3.67
CA CYS A 45 9.64 -3.01 3.58
C CYS A 45 8.40 -3.89 3.36
N ALA A 46 8.42 -4.68 2.31
CA ALA A 46 7.41 -5.70 2.06
C ALA A 46 8.08 -7.07 1.99
N GLY A 47 7.46 -8.06 2.60
CA GLY A 47 8.05 -9.39 2.65
C GLY A 47 7.03 -10.49 2.86
N LEU A 48 7.48 -11.71 2.57
CA LEU A 48 6.71 -12.94 2.74
C LEU A 48 7.53 -13.90 3.60
N TRP A 49 6.92 -14.37 4.67
CA TRP A 49 7.48 -15.43 5.50
C TRP A 49 6.84 -16.75 5.14
N VAL A 50 7.65 -17.70 4.71
CA VAL A 50 7.22 -19.03 4.29
C VAL A 50 7.85 -20.07 5.20
N THR A 51 7.02 -20.88 5.82
CA THR A 51 7.45 -22.04 6.61
C THR A 51 6.95 -23.32 5.96
N GLY A 52 7.73 -24.39 6.03
CA GLY A 52 7.33 -25.66 5.45
C GLY A 52 8.41 -26.72 5.53
N THR A 53 8.22 -27.79 4.78
CA THR A 53 9.18 -28.89 4.66
C THR A 53 9.84 -28.84 3.28
N GLY A 54 11.15 -28.81 3.25
CA GLY A 54 11.93 -28.84 2.02
C GLY A 54 11.85 -30.22 1.32
N LYS A 55 12.31 -30.27 0.08
CA LYS A 55 12.40 -31.54 -0.69
C LYS A 55 13.28 -32.59 -0.01
N ASP A 56 14.18 -32.17 0.86
CA ASP A 56 15.07 -33.00 1.68
C ASP A 56 14.43 -33.50 2.98
N GLY A 57 13.13 -33.23 3.19
CA GLY A 57 12.38 -33.62 4.39
C GLY A 57 12.67 -32.76 5.62
N LYS A 58 13.51 -31.74 5.52
CA LYS A 58 13.88 -30.88 6.65
C LYS A 58 12.96 -29.66 6.77
N PRO A 59 12.69 -29.18 7.99
CA PRO A 59 11.97 -27.92 8.19
C PRO A 59 12.74 -26.78 7.53
N ARG A 60 11.99 -25.90 6.86
CA ARG A 60 12.52 -24.69 6.23
C ARG A 60 11.71 -23.49 6.69
N ASP A 61 12.43 -22.40 6.90
CA ASP A 61 11.89 -21.11 7.31
C ASP A 61 12.62 -20.04 6.49
N VAL A 62 11.88 -19.39 5.59
CA VAL A 62 12.42 -18.42 4.64
C VAL A 62 11.66 -17.13 4.72
N TYR A 63 12.38 -16.03 4.92
CA TYR A 63 11.85 -14.68 4.83
C TYR A 63 12.39 -14.00 3.58
N LEU A 64 11.51 -13.83 2.59
CA LEU A 64 11.80 -13.09 1.37
C LEU A 64 11.26 -11.67 1.50
N TYR A 65 12.10 -10.66 1.36
CA TYR A 65 11.69 -9.27 1.52
C TYR A 65 12.44 -8.35 0.56
N HIS A 66 11.83 -7.20 0.31
CA HIS A 66 12.51 -6.10 -0.36
C HIS A 66 12.21 -4.77 0.31
N VAL A 67 13.16 -3.84 0.21
CA VAL A 67 13.07 -2.50 0.80
C VAL A 67 13.13 -1.48 -0.33
N ALA A 68 12.18 -0.55 -0.33
CA ALA A 68 12.18 0.58 -1.27
C ALA A 68 12.31 1.91 -0.51
N ASP A 69 13.22 2.74 -0.96
CA ASP A 69 13.42 4.10 -0.46
C ASP A 69 12.57 5.07 -1.26
N ASN A 70 11.76 5.92 -0.59
CA ASN A 70 10.86 6.83 -1.29
C ASN A 70 11.60 7.89 -2.11
N ALA A 71 12.73 8.40 -1.61
CA ALA A 71 13.51 9.38 -2.36
C ALA A 71 14.03 8.78 -3.68
N TRP A 72 14.55 7.56 -3.61
CA TRP A 72 15.02 6.83 -4.79
C TRP A 72 13.88 6.54 -5.78
N THR A 73 12.75 5.99 -5.33
CA THR A 73 11.63 5.67 -6.23
C THR A 73 11.00 6.90 -6.85
N MET A 74 10.93 8.02 -6.12
CA MET A 74 10.47 9.29 -6.66
C MET A 74 11.43 9.86 -7.71
N GLN A 75 12.74 9.71 -7.51
CA GLN A 75 13.75 10.17 -8.46
C GLN A 75 13.71 9.35 -9.76
N GLU A 76 13.74 8.02 -9.66
CA GLU A 76 13.88 7.12 -10.81
C GLU A 76 12.56 6.88 -11.54
N TYR A 77 11.46 6.70 -10.81
CA TYR A 77 10.18 6.23 -11.35
C TYR A 77 9.04 7.26 -11.22
N LYS A 78 9.28 8.39 -10.56
CA LYS A 78 8.24 9.40 -10.25
C LYS A 78 7.04 8.80 -9.49
N ALA A 79 7.31 7.78 -8.69
CA ALA A 79 6.30 7.02 -7.95
C ALA A 79 6.72 6.86 -6.48
N GLN A 80 5.74 6.89 -5.60
CA GLN A 80 5.95 6.60 -4.18
C GLN A 80 6.45 5.16 -3.98
N ALA A 81 7.27 4.92 -2.96
CA ALA A 81 7.84 3.61 -2.66
C ALA A 81 6.77 2.51 -2.56
N VAL A 82 5.64 2.78 -1.93
CA VAL A 82 4.53 1.82 -1.81
C VAL A 82 3.91 1.48 -3.17
N VAL A 83 3.76 2.46 -4.05
CA VAL A 83 3.21 2.27 -5.40
C VAL A 83 4.17 1.43 -6.23
N TRP A 84 5.47 1.78 -6.20
CA TRP A 84 6.52 1.03 -6.88
C TRP A 84 6.57 -0.43 -6.40
N GLN A 85 6.59 -0.67 -5.09
CA GLN A 85 6.60 -2.02 -4.53
C GLN A 85 5.38 -2.85 -4.94
N THR A 86 4.20 -2.23 -4.97
CA THR A 86 2.96 -2.91 -5.39
C THR A 86 3.02 -3.29 -6.87
N ALA A 87 3.58 -2.42 -7.73
CA ALA A 87 3.67 -2.66 -9.16
C ALA A 87 4.76 -3.69 -9.53
N MET A 88 5.86 -3.75 -8.79
CA MET A 88 6.99 -4.64 -9.11
C MET A 88 6.64 -6.13 -9.00
N ASN A 89 5.82 -6.52 -8.03
CA ASN A 89 5.45 -7.93 -7.85
C ASN A 89 4.76 -8.53 -9.10
N PRO A 90 3.70 -7.92 -9.67
CA PRO A 90 3.10 -8.45 -10.90
C PRO A 90 4.03 -8.36 -12.12
N VAL A 91 4.91 -7.34 -12.20
CA VAL A 91 5.88 -7.23 -13.29
C VAL A 91 6.86 -8.42 -13.26
N VAL A 92 7.45 -8.71 -12.10
CA VAL A 92 8.35 -9.87 -11.93
C VAL A 92 7.62 -11.18 -12.23
N ALA A 93 6.37 -11.33 -11.79
CA ALA A 93 5.59 -12.53 -12.08
C ALA A 93 5.33 -12.70 -13.59
N LEU A 94 5.02 -11.61 -14.30
CA LEU A 94 4.84 -11.64 -15.75
C LEU A 94 6.14 -11.98 -16.49
N GLU A 95 7.26 -11.43 -16.05
CA GLU A 95 8.57 -11.72 -16.62
C GLU A 95 8.94 -13.20 -16.45
N LEU A 96 8.72 -13.77 -15.26
CA LEU A 96 8.94 -15.18 -14.99
C LEU A 96 8.03 -16.08 -15.83
N LEU A 97 6.77 -15.70 -16.03
CA LEU A 97 5.86 -16.44 -16.90
C LEU A 97 6.23 -16.37 -18.37
N ALA A 98 6.84 -15.27 -18.82
CA ALA A 98 7.26 -15.10 -20.21
C ALA A 98 8.57 -15.83 -20.54
N THR A 99 9.44 -16.00 -19.56
CA THR A 99 10.78 -16.60 -19.75
C THR A 99 10.82 -18.12 -19.41
N GLY A 100 9.78 -18.66 -18.77
CA GLY A 100 9.65 -20.07 -18.38
C GLY A 100 10.24 -20.35 -17.01
#